data_0d86b0ca8b5ff3e1ebb6acc0f2826cc5
#
_entry.id   0d86b0ca8b5ff3e1ebb6acc0f2826cc5
#
_cell.length_a   1.000
_cell.length_b   1.000
_cell.length_c   1.000
_cell.angle_alpha   90.00
_cell.angle_beta   90.00
_cell.angle_gamma   90.00
#
_symmetry.space_group_name_H-M   'P 1'
#
loop_
_entity.id
_entity.type
_entity.pdbx_description
1 polymer ?
#
loop_
_entity_poly.entity_id
_entity_poly.type
_entity_poly.pdbx_seq_one_letter_code
_entity_poly.pdbx_strand_id
1 'polypeptide(L)'
;MDGYNLKRSCWLEISLDNVRDNFFAFKKMVGPDVKVMPAVKANAYGHGIVPCGKELEACGADYLGMGSISEAIKLRENGVKMPLLVFASNTIEEVAELYIQYHLIPTILSEREAKAISDAASSPVPVFVKIDTGRGRLGVNAEEFPDFYRKITALPNLYVEGVYSHMAAVNWPDVSAEYGLWQYERFSAAIEALGEEGKKIPFCQLANTPGGIALPEIRMTGVCPGRAIWGYSPLDRREGHPQLKHPITAWKSRLIHINQVCGGKFGENYKAVKLDSPKRI
;
A
#
# COMPACT_ATOMS: atom_id res chain seq x y z
N MET A 1 -6.89 11.04 19.70
CA MET A 1 -8.05 10.39 20.38
C MET A 1 -9.30 11.13 19.96
N ASP A 2 -10.07 10.53 19.08
CA ASP A 2 -11.34 11.14 18.69
C ASP A 2 -12.32 10.96 19.85
N GLY A 3 -12.45 11.96 20.68
CA GLY A 3 -13.34 11.98 21.84
C GLY A 3 -14.84 11.98 21.49
N TYR A 4 -15.15 11.65 20.25
CA TYR A 4 -16.52 11.52 19.77
C TYR A 4 -16.85 10.05 19.57
N ASN A 5 -17.19 9.36 20.66
CA ASN A 5 -17.89 8.09 20.57
C ASN A 5 -19.34 8.35 20.09
N LEU A 6 -19.45 8.99 18.93
CA LEU A 6 -20.72 9.20 18.26
C LEU A 6 -21.20 7.83 17.83
N LYS A 7 -22.27 7.34 18.44
CA LYS A 7 -23.02 6.17 17.96
C LYS A 7 -23.57 6.51 16.57
N ARG A 8 -22.75 6.23 15.54
CA ARG A 8 -23.20 6.43 14.16
C ARG A 8 -24.37 5.50 13.87
N SER A 9 -25.31 5.98 13.08
CA SER A 9 -26.43 5.18 12.61
C SER A 9 -26.02 4.19 11.49
N CYS A 10 -24.83 4.36 10.91
CA CYS A 10 -24.29 3.50 9.86
C CYS A 10 -22.83 3.17 10.17
N TRP A 11 -22.42 1.87 10.04
CA TRP A 11 -21.06 1.43 10.29
C TRP A 11 -20.74 0.16 9.50
N LEU A 12 -19.43 -0.10 9.34
CA LEU A 12 -18.88 -1.34 8.82
C LEU A 12 -18.33 -2.18 9.97
N GLU A 13 -18.49 -3.49 9.89
CA GLU A 13 -17.81 -4.46 10.76
C GLU A 13 -16.65 -5.05 9.99
N ILE A 14 -15.44 -4.94 10.59
CA ILE A 14 -14.18 -5.40 9.99
C ILE A 14 -13.65 -6.57 10.82
N SER A 15 -13.35 -7.68 10.15
CA SER A 15 -12.69 -8.85 10.74
C SER A 15 -11.18 -8.71 10.57
N LEU A 16 -10.46 -8.52 11.68
CA LEU A 16 -9.00 -8.54 11.67
C LEU A 16 -8.47 -9.95 11.44
N ASP A 17 -9.20 -11.00 11.83
CA ASP A 17 -8.84 -12.38 11.53
C ASP A 17 -8.79 -12.62 10.01
N ASN A 18 -9.73 -12.05 9.25
CA ASN A 18 -9.69 -12.15 7.79
C ASN A 18 -8.50 -11.38 7.19
N VAL A 19 -8.09 -10.25 7.78
CA VAL A 19 -6.87 -9.53 7.37
C VAL A 19 -5.64 -10.41 7.62
N ARG A 20 -5.56 -11.04 8.80
CA ARG A 20 -4.50 -12.00 9.19
C ARG A 20 -4.42 -13.18 8.22
N ASP A 21 -5.57 -13.81 7.98
CA ASP A 21 -5.65 -14.98 7.10
C ASP A 21 -5.20 -14.63 5.68
N ASN A 22 -5.59 -13.47 5.15
CA ASN A 22 -5.17 -12.99 3.84
C ASN A 22 -3.66 -12.74 3.78
N PHE A 23 -3.09 -12.13 4.83
CA PHE A 23 -1.65 -11.93 4.91
C PHE A 23 -0.90 -13.27 4.85
N PHE A 24 -1.28 -14.25 5.67
CA PHE A 24 -0.62 -15.55 5.70
C PHE A 24 -0.87 -16.35 4.42
N ALA A 25 -2.05 -16.28 3.83
CA ALA A 25 -2.32 -16.93 2.55
C ALA A 25 -1.42 -16.37 1.44
N PHE A 26 -1.24 -15.04 1.41
CA PHE A 26 -0.35 -14.38 0.45
C PHE A 26 1.13 -14.68 0.75
N LYS A 27 1.57 -14.60 2.00
CA LYS A 27 2.94 -14.94 2.43
C LYS A 27 3.31 -16.37 2.08
N LYS A 28 2.41 -17.32 2.35
CA LYS A 28 2.59 -18.73 1.98
C LYS A 28 2.79 -18.92 0.48
N MET A 29 2.02 -18.20 -0.33
CA MET A 29 2.10 -18.29 -1.80
C MET A 29 3.41 -17.72 -2.35
N VAL A 30 3.89 -16.59 -1.82
CA VAL A 30 5.13 -15.98 -2.32
C VAL A 30 6.38 -16.67 -1.78
N GLY A 31 6.29 -17.40 -0.69
CA GLY A 31 7.39 -18.17 -0.08
C GLY A 31 8.03 -17.46 1.12
N PRO A 32 8.81 -18.21 1.92
CA PRO A 32 9.39 -17.72 3.17
C PRO A 32 10.45 -16.64 2.96
N ASP A 33 11.20 -16.70 1.87
CA ASP A 33 12.34 -15.81 1.59
C ASP A 33 11.92 -14.45 0.99
N VAL A 34 10.68 -14.34 0.53
CA VAL A 34 10.15 -13.09 -0.05
C VAL A 34 9.56 -12.23 1.04
N LYS A 35 10.10 -11.04 1.24
CA LYS A 35 9.55 -10.02 2.17
C LYS A 35 8.19 -9.51 1.70
N VAL A 36 7.29 -9.24 2.65
CA VAL A 36 5.94 -8.75 2.33
C VAL A 36 5.71 -7.39 2.97
N MET A 37 5.41 -6.41 2.12
CA MET A 37 5.06 -5.05 2.51
C MET A 37 3.58 -4.76 2.16
N PRO A 38 2.62 -5.04 3.05
CA PRO A 38 1.22 -4.68 2.83
C PRO A 38 1.04 -3.18 2.60
N ALA A 39 0.29 -2.81 1.55
CA ALA A 39 -0.12 -1.42 1.34
C ALA A 39 -1.37 -1.11 2.18
N VAL A 40 -1.23 -0.20 3.15
CA VAL A 40 -2.29 0.21 4.09
C VAL A 40 -2.76 1.65 3.86
N LYS A 41 -2.46 2.23 2.71
CA LYS A 41 -2.85 3.59 2.32
C LYS A 41 -4.37 3.79 2.30
N ALA A 42 -4.82 5.04 2.30
CA ALA A 42 -6.23 5.45 2.29
C ALA A 42 -7.01 4.79 3.45
N ASN A 43 -6.49 4.97 4.68
CA ASN A 43 -7.05 4.39 5.90
C ASN A 43 -7.18 2.85 5.81
N ALA A 44 -6.12 2.17 5.34
CA ALA A 44 -6.12 0.72 5.07
C ALA A 44 -7.24 0.34 4.09
N TYR A 45 -7.30 1.05 2.96
CA TYR A 45 -8.38 0.90 1.96
C TYR A 45 -9.79 1.02 2.57
N GLY A 46 -9.93 1.87 3.59
CA GLY A 46 -11.19 2.09 4.29
C GLY A 46 -11.45 1.16 5.48
N HIS A 47 -10.56 0.20 5.77
CA HIS A 47 -10.73 -0.79 6.84
C HIS A 47 -10.30 -0.30 8.23
N GLY A 48 -9.70 0.89 8.33
CA GLY A 48 -9.18 1.43 9.59
C GLY A 48 -7.69 1.14 9.77
N ILE A 49 -6.85 2.18 9.56
CA ILE A 49 -5.40 2.01 9.47
C ILE A 49 -4.77 1.52 10.78
N VAL A 50 -5.23 2.01 11.93
CA VAL A 50 -4.62 1.68 13.23
C VAL A 50 -4.84 0.22 13.61
N PRO A 51 -6.08 -0.33 13.65
CA PRO A 51 -6.28 -1.73 13.99
C PRO A 51 -5.64 -2.66 12.96
N CYS A 52 -5.76 -2.35 11.65
CA CYS A 52 -5.15 -3.18 10.61
C CYS A 52 -3.61 -3.12 10.62
N GLY A 53 -3.02 -1.95 10.89
CA GLY A 53 -1.56 -1.82 10.98
C GLY A 53 -0.98 -2.60 12.15
N LYS A 54 -1.62 -2.57 13.33
CA LYS A 54 -1.23 -3.37 14.50
C LYS A 54 -1.37 -4.88 14.23
N GLU A 55 -2.43 -5.28 13.56
CA GLU A 55 -2.64 -6.68 13.19
C GLU A 55 -1.55 -7.18 12.23
N LEU A 56 -1.23 -6.39 11.19
CA LEU A 56 -0.18 -6.75 10.24
C LEU A 56 1.22 -6.75 10.87
N GLU A 57 1.50 -5.84 11.82
CA GLU A 57 2.71 -5.89 12.64
C GLU A 57 2.79 -7.18 13.46
N ALA A 58 1.70 -7.56 14.12
CA ALA A 58 1.62 -8.80 14.89
C ALA A 58 1.76 -10.06 14.01
N CYS A 59 1.35 -9.99 12.75
CA CYS A 59 1.55 -11.06 11.76
C CYS A 59 3.00 -11.17 11.28
N GLY A 60 3.88 -10.23 11.61
CA GLY A 60 5.28 -10.22 11.17
C GLY A 60 5.45 -9.72 9.71
N ALA A 61 4.64 -8.77 9.27
CA ALA A 61 4.91 -8.08 8.02
C ALA A 61 6.27 -7.37 8.09
N ASP A 62 7.03 -7.37 6.98
CA ASP A 62 8.39 -6.79 6.97
C ASP A 62 8.36 -5.25 6.96
N TYR A 63 7.39 -4.66 6.27
CA TYR A 63 7.14 -3.22 6.16
C TYR A 63 5.64 -2.96 6.06
N LEU A 64 5.22 -1.71 6.31
CA LEU A 64 3.91 -1.23 5.84
C LEU A 64 4.09 -0.05 4.87
N GLY A 65 3.34 -0.06 3.77
CA GLY A 65 3.35 1.01 2.77
C GLY A 65 2.14 1.95 2.88
N MET A 66 2.39 3.24 3.17
CA MET A 66 1.36 4.27 3.33
C MET A 66 1.28 5.22 2.15
N GLY A 67 0.11 5.87 1.99
CA GLY A 67 -0.11 6.90 0.99
C GLY A 67 0.30 8.30 1.43
N SER A 68 0.38 8.56 2.73
CA SER A 68 0.72 9.87 3.28
C SER A 68 1.51 9.79 4.58
N ILE A 69 2.27 10.86 4.87
CA ILE A 69 3.02 10.98 6.12
C ILE A 69 2.09 11.02 7.34
N SER A 70 0.91 11.64 7.20
CA SER A 70 -0.08 11.71 8.29
C SER A 70 -0.62 10.33 8.68
N GLU A 71 -0.78 9.42 7.74
CA GLU A 71 -1.13 8.02 8.03
C GLU A 71 -0.02 7.31 8.80
N ALA A 72 1.23 7.52 8.41
CA ALA A 72 2.39 6.95 9.08
C ALA A 72 2.55 7.48 10.50
N ILE A 73 2.44 8.79 10.70
CA ILE A 73 2.46 9.44 12.03
C ILE A 73 1.35 8.85 12.92
N LYS A 74 0.14 8.74 12.39
CA LYS A 74 -0.98 8.14 13.12
C LYS A 74 -0.69 6.71 13.60
N LEU A 75 -0.03 5.89 12.79
CA LEU A 75 0.40 4.56 13.20
C LEU A 75 1.45 4.62 14.32
N ARG A 76 2.46 5.49 14.21
CA ARG A 76 3.47 5.68 15.26
C ARG A 76 2.87 6.13 16.58
N GLU A 77 2.01 7.14 16.57
CA GLU A 77 1.31 7.65 17.77
C GLU A 77 0.41 6.59 18.43
N ASN A 78 -0.02 5.59 17.67
CA ASN A 78 -0.78 4.45 18.20
C ASN A 78 0.09 3.23 18.51
N GLY A 79 1.42 3.37 18.53
CA GLY A 79 2.36 2.37 19.05
C GLY A 79 2.86 1.32 18.06
N VAL A 80 2.60 1.48 16.75
CA VAL A 80 3.21 0.63 15.71
C VAL A 80 4.69 0.96 15.61
N LYS A 81 5.57 -0.05 15.69
CA LYS A 81 7.04 0.11 15.73
C LYS A 81 7.74 -0.39 14.47
N MET A 82 7.11 -1.27 13.72
CA MET A 82 7.69 -1.84 12.49
C MET A 82 8.07 -0.77 11.46
N PRO A 83 8.92 -1.10 10.44
CA PRO A 83 9.29 -0.17 9.39
C PRO A 83 8.08 0.34 8.59
N LEU A 84 7.97 1.66 8.45
CA LEU A 84 6.87 2.35 7.77
C LEU A 84 7.38 3.12 6.55
N LEU A 85 7.10 2.62 5.35
CA LEU A 85 7.43 3.29 4.09
C LEU A 85 6.31 4.24 3.67
N VAL A 86 6.63 5.51 3.50
CA VAL A 86 5.72 6.49 2.90
C VAL A 86 5.99 6.55 1.39
N PHE A 87 5.01 6.12 0.59
CA PHE A 87 5.07 6.30 -0.86
C PHE A 87 5.09 7.79 -1.18
N ALA A 88 5.79 8.18 -2.23
CA ALA A 88 5.94 9.59 -2.62
C ALA A 88 4.59 10.32 -2.66
N SER A 89 4.37 11.22 -1.71
CA SER A 89 3.09 11.92 -1.52
C SER A 89 3.25 13.36 -0.99
N ASN A 90 4.45 13.75 -0.61
CA ASN A 90 4.74 15.08 -0.04
C ASN A 90 5.98 15.68 -0.68
N THR A 91 6.10 16.99 -0.63
CA THR A 91 7.36 17.69 -0.85
C THR A 91 8.27 17.37 0.35
N ILE A 92 9.24 16.48 0.14
CA ILE A 92 10.11 15.97 1.24
C ILE A 92 10.83 17.10 1.94
N GLU A 93 11.29 18.11 1.21
CA GLU A 93 12.00 19.26 1.75
C GLU A 93 11.21 20.04 2.82
N GLU A 94 9.89 20.02 2.75
CA GLU A 94 9.02 20.71 3.71
C GLU A 94 8.77 19.87 4.97
N VAL A 95 8.99 18.56 4.91
CA VAL A 95 8.59 17.62 5.97
C VAL A 95 9.72 16.66 6.38
N ALA A 96 10.96 16.92 5.97
CA ALA A 96 12.12 16.05 6.24
C ALA A 96 12.27 15.74 7.74
N GLU A 97 12.12 16.75 8.59
CA GLU A 97 12.21 16.61 10.05
C GLU A 97 11.17 15.63 10.62
N LEU A 98 9.97 15.57 10.04
CA LEU A 98 8.92 14.63 10.47
C LEU A 98 9.30 13.19 10.16
N TYR A 99 9.98 12.93 9.05
CA TYR A 99 10.51 11.60 8.74
C TYR A 99 11.50 11.14 9.80
N ILE A 100 12.38 12.03 10.24
CA ILE A 100 13.37 11.74 11.29
C ILE A 100 12.69 11.58 12.65
N GLN A 101 11.86 12.54 13.05
CA GLN A 101 11.16 12.55 14.33
C GLN A 101 10.32 11.30 14.58
N TYR A 102 9.62 10.84 13.54
CA TYR A 102 8.71 9.67 13.64
C TYR A 102 9.33 8.37 13.13
N HIS A 103 10.63 8.35 12.83
CA HIS A 103 11.35 7.18 12.30
C HIS A 103 10.60 6.55 11.10
N LEU A 104 10.26 7.37 10.12
CA LEU A 104 9.58 6.97 8.90
C LEU A 104 10.59 6.79 7.76
N ILE A 105 10.28 5.93 6.82
CA ILE A 105 11.11 5.71 5.64
C ILE A 105 10.54 6.53 4.48
N PRO A 106 11.28 7.54 3.97
CA PRO A 106 10.86 8.30 2.81
C PRO A 106 11.09 7.55 1.50
N THR A 107 10.29 7.88 0.48
CA THR A 107 10.58 7.54 -0.91
C THR A 107 11.29 8.69 -1.58
N ILE A 108 12.49 8.48 -2.08
CA ILE A 108 13.33 9.47 -2.75
C ILE A 108 13.13 9.37 -4.27
N LEU A 109 12.93 10.52 -4.91
CA LEU A 109 12.73 10.70 -6.35
C LEU A 109 13.77 11.63 -6.98
N SER A 110 14.52 12.39 -6.17
CA SER A 110 15.51 13.39 -6.61
C SER A 110 16.68 13.54 -5.63
N GLU A 111 17.83 14.01 -6.14
CA GLU A 111 18.99 14.33 -5.30
C GLU A 111 18.67 15.41 -4.25
N ARG A 112 17.78 16.34 -4.58
CA ARG A 112 17.33 17.39 -3.67
C ARG A 112 16.57 16.82 -2.47
N GLU A 113 15.67 15.86 -2.69
CA GLU A 113 14.96 15.16 -1.62
C GLU A 113 15.91 14.33 -0.75
N ALA A 114 16.86 13.61 -1.37
CA ALA A 114 17.88 12.86 -0.65
C ALA A 114 18.74 13.77 0.25
N LYS A 115 19.14 14.93 -0.29
CA LYS A 115 19.90 15.93 0.46
C LYS A 115 19.08 16.47 1.64
N ALA A 116 17.80 16.77 1.46
CA ALA A 116 16.94 17.27 2.53
C ALA A 116 16.84 16.28 3.70
N ILE A 117 16.68 14.98 3.41
CA ILE A 117 16.70 13.94 4.44
C ILE A 117 18.06 13.82 5.11
N SER A 118 19.17 13.83 4.33
CA SER A 118 20.53 13.76 4.87
C SER A 118 20.87 14.96 5.76
N ASP A 119 20.43 16.17 5.39
CA ASP A 119 20.65 17.39 6.17
C ASP A 119 19.83 17.41 7.48
N ALA A 120 18.61 16.85 7.46
CA ALA A 120 17.75 16.77 8.63
C ALA A 120 18.19 15.69 9.64
N ALA A 121 18.93 14.68 9.18
CA ALA A 121 19.35 13.55 9.99
C ALA A 121 20.72 13.80 10.65
N SER A 122 20.89 13.37 11.91
CA SER A 122 22.16 13.40 12.64
C SER A 122 22.96 12.09 12.54
N SER A 123 22.39 11.06 11.95
CA SER A 123 22.99 9.73 11.71
C SER A 123 22.30 9.07 10.51
N PRO A 124 22.91 8.05 9.88
CA PRO A 124 22.33 7.40 8.71
C PRO A 124 20.93 6.83 8.95
N VAL A 125 19.98 7.23 8.10
CA VAL A 125 18.58 6.77 8.12
C VAL A 125 18.24 6.01 6.84
N PRO A 126 17.30 5.05 6.90
CA PRO A 126 16.87 4.30 5.73
C PRO A 126 16.06 5.16 4.78
N VAL A 127 16.32 5.02 3.49
CA VAL A 127 15.48 5.58 2.43
C VAL A 127 15.13 4.50 1.41
N PHE A 128 14.01 4.68 0.71
CA PHE A 128 13.68 3.89 -0.47
C PHE A 128 13.79 4.76 -1.71
N VAL A 129 14.31 4.21 -2.79
CA VAL A 129 14.30 4.86 -4.10
C VAL A 129 13.20 4.25 -4.95
N LYS A 130 12.44 5.12 -5.58
CA LYS A 130 11.45 4.67 -6.56
C LYS A 130 12.00 4.80 -7.97
N ILE A 131 11.93 3.72 -8.75
CA ILE A 131 12.33 3.66 -10.16
C ILE A 131 11.08 3.65 -11.03
N ASP A 132 11.00 4.51 -12.03
CA ASP A 132 9.95 4.41 -13.05
C ASP A 132 10.40 3.48 -14.18
N THR A 133 9.77 2.34 -14.25
CA THR A 133 10.03 1.32 -15.27
C THR A 133 9.02 1.33 -16.41
N GLY A 134 8.20 2.37 -16.50
CA GLY A 134 7.22 2.51 -17.58
C GLY A 134 5.80 2.86 -17.13
N ARG A 135 5.56 3.06 -15.81
CA ARG A 135 4.26 3.54 -15.35
C ARG A 135 4.00 5.01 -15.69
N GLY A 136 5.08 5.81 -15.88
CA GLY A 136 4.97 7.22 -16.27
C GLY A 136 4.31 8.11 -15.22
N ARG A 137 4.58 7.85 -13.90
CA ARG A 137 3.95 8.62 -12.83
C ARG A 137 4.95 9.26 -11.90
N LEU A 138 5.75 8.48 -11.22
CA LEU A 138 6.75 8.90 -10.24
C LEU A 138 7.91 7.91 -10.24
N GLY A 139 9.12 8.40 -10.10
CA GLY A 139 10.33 7.58 -10.01
C GLY A 139 11.47 8.20 -10.83
N VAL A 140 12.69 7.81 -10.52
CA VAL A 140 13.86 8.04 -11.35
C VAL A 140 13.77 7.11 -12.56
N ASN A 141 14.16 7.58 -13.74
CA ASN A 141 14.21 6.71 -14.92
C ASN A 141 15.14 5.52 -14.67
N ALA A 142 14.75 4.35 -15.15
CA ALA A 142 15.53 3.13 -14.90
C ALA A 142 16.98 3.24 -15.41
N GLU A 143 17.18 3.91 -16.54
CA GLU A 143 18.47 4.12 -17.17
C GLU A 143 19.37 5.10 -16.39
N GLU A 144 18.78 6.05 -15.66
CA GLU A 144 19.48 7.06 -14.85
C GLU A 144 19.73 6.59 -13.41
N PHE A 145 19.04 5.51 -12.99
CA PHE A 145 19.08 5.02 -11.61
C PHE A 145 20.48 4.71 -11.10
N PRO A 146 21.40 4.05 -11.87
CA PRO A 146 22.73 3.74 -11.36
C PRO A 146 23.56 4.97 -10.97
N ASP A 147 23.49 6.02 -11.75
CA ASP A 147 24.19 7.28 -11.45
C ASP A 147 23.51 8.03 -10.31
N PHE A 148 22.20 8.05 -10.28
CA PHE A 148 21.43 8.59 -9.18
C PHE A 148 21.75 7.89 -7.86
N TYR A 149 21.78 6.54 -7.84
CA TYR A 149 22.11 5.75 -6.67
C TYR A 149 23.48 6.12 -6.10
N ARG A 150 24.53 6.19 -6.94
CA ARG A 150 25.89 6.58 -6.51
C ARG A 150 25.94 7.97 -5.89
N LYS A 151 25.20 8.93 -6.46
CA LYS A 151 25.14 10.30 -5.94
C LYS A 151 24.49 10.36 -4.56
N ILE A 152 23.35 9.70 -4.37
CA ILE A 152 22.64 9.77 -3.09
C ILE A 152 23.35 8.97 -1.99
N THR A 153 23.96 7.83 -2.32
CA THR A 153 24.72 7.03 -1.34
C THR A 153 26.05 7.69 -0.91
N ALA A 154 26.51 8.71 -1.62
CA ALA A 154 27.62 9.55 -1.18
C ALA A 154 27.23 10.55 -0.06
N LEU A 155 25.95 10.75 0.21
CA LEU A 155 25.46 11.59 1.30
C LEU A 155 25.68 10.90 2.66
N PRO A 156 26.08 11.66 3.72
CA PRO A 156 26.60 11.03 4.95
C PRO A 156 25.52 10.36 5.82
N ASN A 157 24.30 10.89 5.81
CA ASN A 157 23.29 10.55 6.81
C ASN A 157 22.10 9.78 6.22
N LEU A 158 22.31 9.02 5.14
CA LEU A 158 21.30 8.12 4.61
C LEU A 158 21.93 6.84 4.04
N TYR A 159 21.12 5.80 3.92
CA TYR A 159 21.44 4.60 3.18
C TYR A 159 20.21 4.06 2.46
N VAL A 160 20.42 3.40 1.33
CA VAL A 160 19.32 2.82 0.54
C VAL A 160 18.96 1.47 1.12
N GLU A 161 17.86 1.42 1.87
CA GLU A 161 17.26 0.20 2.42
C GLU A 161 16.48 -0.59 1.36
N GLY A 162 15.94 0.11 0.36
CA GLY A 162 15.21 -0.57 -0.68
C GLY A 162 15.00 0.26 -1.94
N VAL A 163 14.71 -0.47 -3.01
CA VAL A 163 14.29 0.10 -4.29
C VAL A 163 12.98 -0.53 -4.73
N TYR A 164 12.12 0.27 -5.33
CA TYR A 164 10.86 -0.26 -5.79
C TYR A 164 10.35 0.42 -7.07
N SER A 165 9.52 -0.30 -7.80
CA SER A 165 8.73 0.24 -8.88
C SER A 165 7.25 -0.10 -8.68
N HIS A 166 6.43 0.12 -9.70
CA HIS A 166 5.03 -0.23 -9.65
C HIS A 166 4.53 -0.68 -11.00
N MET A 167 4.04 -1.88 -11.07
CA MET A 167 3.50 -2.45 -12.31
C MET A 167 2.33 -1.62 -12.83
N ALA A 168 2.38 -1.27 -14.11
CA ALA A 168 1.33 -0.51 -14.77
C ALA A 168 0.16 -1.40 -15.19
N ALA A 169 0.47 -2.59 -15.71
CA ALA A 169 -0.51 -3.54 -16.19
C ALA A 169 -0.06 -4.97 -15.88
N VAL A 170 -0.94 -5.77 -15.31
CA VAL A 170 -0.76 -7.20 -15.09
C VAL A 170 -2.14 -7.85 -15.14
N ASN A 171 -2.74 -7.93 -16.30
CA ASN A 171 -3.94 -8.72 -16.48
C ASN A 171 -3.55 -9.99 -17.24
N TRP A 172 -3.67 -11.11 -16.60
CA TRP A 172 -3.38 -12.40 -17.19
C TRP A 172 -4.66 -12.95 -17.88
N PRO A 173 -4.54 -13.60 -19.07
CA PRO A 173 -3.34 -13.96 -19.85
C PRO A 173 -3.11 -13.09 -21.10
N ASP A 174 -3.32 -11.82 -21.05
CA ASP A 174 -3.27 -10.93 -22.20
C ASP A 174 -1.93 -10.14 -22.33
N VAL A 175 -1.87 -9.23 -23.28
CA VAL A 175 -0.72 -8.34 -23.61
C VAL A 175 -0.14 -7.64 -22.38
N SER A 176 -0.89 -7.51 -21.30
CA SER A 176 -0.42 -6.84 -20.08
C SER A 176 0.61 -7.66 -19.27
N ALA A 177 0.70 -8.97 -19.48
CA ALA A 177 1.76 -9.78 -18.90
C ALA A 177 3.11 -9.48 -19.57
N GLU A 178 3.16 -9.32 -20.90
CA GLU A 178 4.37 -8.92 -21.63
C GLU A 178 4.87 -7.56 -21.15
N TYR A 179 3.96 -6.60 -20.97
CA TYR A 179 4.32 -5.30 -20.44
C TYR A 179 4.87 -5.38 -19.01
N GLY A 180 4.31 -6.22 -18.18
CA GLY A 180 4.80 -6.47 -16.83
C GLY A 180 6.21 -7.06 -16.81
N LEU A 181 6.48 -8.02 -17.69
CA LEU A 181 7.82 -8.61 -17.88
C LEU A 181 8.83 -7.59 -18.41
N TRP A 182 8.45 -6.78 -19.39
CA TRP A 182 9.27 -5.67 -19.87
C TRP A 182 9.60 -4.67 -18.75
N GLN A 183 8.65 -4.34 -17.87
CA GLN A 183 8.94 -3.51 -16.69
C GLN A 183 9.94 -4.20 -15.74
N TYR A 184 9.83 -5.51 -15.58
CA TYR A 184 10.74 -6.29 -14.76
C TYR A 184 12.17 -6.31 -15.33
N GLU A 185 12.32 -6.52 -16.63
CA GLU A 185 13.61 -6.47 -17.32
C GLU A 185 14.30 -5.11 -17.11
N ARG A 186 13.58 -4.01 -17.28
CA ARG A 186 14.11 -2.67 -17.02
C ARG A 186 14.50 -2.47 -15.55
N PHE A 187 13.68 -2.96 -14.63
CA PHE A 187 13.96 -2.84 -13.20
C PHE A 187 15.19 -3.65 -12.81
N SER A 188 15.30 -4.89 -13.28
CA SER A 188 16.43 -5.77 -13.02
C SER A 188 17.73 -5.21 -13.61
N ALA A 189 17.70 -4.76 -14.88
CA ALA A 189 18.86 -4.16 -15.52
C ALA A 189 19.38 -2.91 -14.77
N ALA A 190 18.47 -2.08 -14.25
CA ALA A 190 18.85 -0.92 -13.45
C ALA A 190 19.59 -1.29 -12.15
N ILE A 191 19.16 -2.37 -11.49
CA ILE A 191 19.81 -2.89 -10.27
C ILE A 191 21.13 -3.58 -10.62
N GLU A 192 21.16 -4.42 -11.65
CA GLU A 192 22.34 -5.14 -12.12
C GLU A 192 23.47 -4.21 -12.54
N ALA A 193 23.16 -3.05 -13.10
CA ALA A 193 24.13 -2.00 -13.46
C ALA A 193 24.89 -1.40 -12.27
N LEU A 194 24.44 -1.64 -11.04
CA LEU A 194 25.16 -1.31 -9.81
C LEU A 194 26.22 -2.36 -9.44
N GLY A 195 26.23 -3.52 -10.07
CA GLY A 195 27.14 -4.61 -9.76
C GLY A 195 26.98 -5.14 -8.33
N GLU A 196 28.06 -5.20 -7.56
CA GLU A 196 28.03 -5.72 -6.18
C GLU A 196 27.22 -4.85 -5.21
N GLU A 197 27.06 -3.55 -5.50
CA GLU A 197 26.21 -2.67 -4.68
C GLU A 197 24.73 -3.03 -4.83
N GLY A 198 24.29 -3.34 -6.04
CA GLY A 198 22.90 -3.74 -6.30
C GLY A 198 22.50 -5.02 -5.55
N LYS A 199 23.43 -5.98 -5.42
CA LYS A 199 23.20 -7.22 -4.67
C LYS A 199 23.01 -7.00 -3.17
N LYS A 200 23.47 -5.89 -2.63
CA LYS A 200 23.38 -5.55 -1.20
C LYS A 200 22.10 -4.83 -0.84
N ILE A 201 21.28 -4.43 -1.80
CA ILE A 201 20.02 -3.74 -1.53
C ILE A 201 19.04 -4.73 -0.86
N PRO A 202 18.64 -4.49 0.40
CA PRO A 202 17.88 -5.48 1.18
C PRO A 202 16.46 -5.74 0.66
N PHE A 203 15.87 -4.75 -0.01
CA PHE A 203 14.49 -4.83 -0.50
C PHE A 203 14.36 -4.32 -1.93
N CYS A 204 14.11 -5.23 -2.87
CA CYS A 204 13.82 -4.92 -4.27
C CYS A 204 12.39 -5.38 -4.60
N GLN A 205 11.51 -4.43 -4.96
CA GLN A 205 10.09 -4.72 -5.14
C GLN A 205 9.53 -4.11 -6.43
N LEU A 206 8.95 -4.96 -7.26
CA LEU A 206 8.13 -4.57 -8.41
C LEU A 206 6.69 -5.09 -8.28
N ALA A 207 6.53 -6.31 -7.78
CA ALA A 207 5.27 -7.02 -7.75
C ALA A 207 4.25 -6.40 -6.78
N ASN A 208 3.09 -6.06 -7.32
CA ASN A 208 1.86 -5.79 -6.58
C ASN A 208 1.03 -7.07 -6.43
N THR A 209 -0.23 -7.00 -5.96
CA THR A 209 -1.10 -8.18 -5.81
C THR A 209 -1.15 -9.06 -7.07
N PRO A 210 -1.59 -8.58 -8.25
CA PRO A 210 -1.68 -9.45 -9.42
C PRO A 210 -0.30 -9.94 -9.90
N GLY A 211 0.72 -9.08 -9.88
CA GLY A 211 2.07 -9.47 -10.26
C GLY A 211 2.64 -10.56 -9.36
N GLY A 212 2.49 -10.44 -8.05
CA GLY A 212 2.95 -11.44 -7.09
C GLY A 212 2.24 -12.80 -7.23
N ILE A 213 0.98 -12.80 -7.69
CA ILE A 213 0.22 -14.03 -7.95
C ILE A 213 0.60 -14.64 -9.31
N ALA A 214 0.62 -13.80 -10.37
CA ALA A 214 0.71 -14.27 -11.75
C ALA A 214 2.13 -14.60 -12.21
N LEU A 215 3.13 -13.88 -11.71
CA LEU A 215 4.49 -13.86 -12.22
C LEU A 215 5.48 -14.12 -11.06
N PRO A 216 5.75 -15.38 -10.69
CA PRO A 216 6.67 -15.71 -9.60
C PRO A 216 8.07 -15.10 -9.77
N GLU A 217 8.55 -14.98 -10.98
CA GLU A 217 9.86 -14.45 -11.36
C GLU A 217 10.05 -12.97 -10.96
N ILE A 218 8.98 -12.19 -10.87
CA ILE A 218 9.07 -10.77 -10.54
C ILE A 218 8.96 -10.46 -9.04
N ARG A 219 8.89 -11.49 -8.19
CA ARG A 219 8.76 -11.29 -6.72
C ARG A 219 10.03 -10.73 -6.11
N MET A 220 11.18 -10.98 -6.74
CA MET A 220 12.50 -10.52 -6.28
C MET A 220 12.72 -10.79 -4.78
N THR A 221 13.22 -9.79 -4.01
CA THR A 221 13.37 -9.93 -2.56
C THR A 221 12.14 -9.47 -1.77
N GLY A 222 11.15 -8.86 -2.46
CA GLY A 222 9.95 -8.37 -1.79
C GLY A 222 8.77 -8.08 -2.70
N VAL A 223 7.58 -8.10 -2.12
CA VAL A 223 6.30 -7.84 -2.78
C VAL A 223 5.48 -6.83 -1.99
N CYS A 224 4.65 -6.05 -2.70
CA CYS A 224 3.77 -5.05 -2.07
C CYS A 224 2.29 -5.34 -2.39
N PRO A 225 1.65 -6.29 -1.69
CA PRO A 225 0.24 -6.56 -1.87
C PRO A 225 -0.61 -5.42 -1.28
N GLY A 226 -1.53 -4.88 -2.09
CA GLY A 226 -2.60 -4.04 -1.62
C GLY A 226 -3.89 -4.86 -1.55
N ARG A 227 -4.51 -5.08 -2.70
CA ARG A 227 -5.83 -5.71 -2.81
C ARG A 227 -5.94 -7.07 -2.11
N ALA A 228 -4.91 -7.91 -2.18
CA ALA A 228 -4.95 -9.25 -1.58
C ALA A 228 -5.19 -9.19 -0.06
N ILE A 229 -4.57 -8.25 0.63
CA ILE A 229 -4.75 -8.07 2.07
C ILE A 229 -6.22 -7.75 2.42
N TRP A 230 -6.90 -7.05 1.51
CA TRP A 230 -8.30 -6.62 1.66
C TRP A 230 -9.30 -7.59 1.01
N GLY A 231 -8.85 -8.81 0.68
CA GLY A 231 -9.72 -9.87 0.17
C GLY A 231 -10.05 -9.78 -1.31
N TYR A 232 -9.30 -8.99 -2.08
CA TYR A 232 -9.54 -8.81 -3.51
C TYR A 232 -8.37 -9.26 -4.37
N SER A 233 -8.68 -10.00 -5.44
CA SER A 233 -7.73 -10.25 -6.51
C SER A 233 -8.43 -10.22 -7.87
N PRO A 234 -7.83 -9.63 -8.90
CA PRO A 234 -8.35 -9.73 -10.26
C PRO A 234 -8.14 -11.13 -10.87
N LEU A 235 -7.43 -12.02 -10.17
CA LEU A 235 -7.02 -13.34 -10.62
C LEU A 235 -7.60 -14.47 -9.75
N ASP A 236 -8.78 -14.27 -9.19
CA ASP A 236 -9.45 -15.18 -8.24
C ASP A 236 -9.75 -16.58 -8.79
N ARG A 237 -9.83 -16.71 -10.12
CA ARG A 237 -10.10 -17.97 -10.83
C ARG A 237 -8.85 -18.72 -11.29
N ARG A 238 -7.67 -18.21 -11.01
CA ARG A 238 -6.41 -18.84 -11.43
C ARG A 238 -6.05 -19.99 -10.48
N GLU A 239 -5.55 -21.09 -11.04
CA GLU A 239 -4.97 -22.18 -10.25
C GLU A 239 -3.79 -21.65 -9.39
N GLY A 240 -3.69 -22.11 -8.14
CA GLY A 240 -2.71 -21.62 -7.19
C GLY A 240 -3.01 -20.24 -6.57
N HIS A 241 -4.17 -19.64 -6.90
CA HIS A 241 -4.60 -18.39 -6.28
C HIS A 241 -4.81 -18.57 -4.77
N PRO A 242 -4.30 -17.65 -3.92
CA PRO A 242 -4.54 -17.72 -2.48
C PRO A 242 -6.03 -17.55 -2.17
N GLN A 243 -6.53 -18.34 -1.22
CA GLN A 243 -7.92 -18.20 -0.76
C GLN A 243 -8.01 -16.95 0.11
N LEU A 244 -8.62 -15.90 -0.43
CA LEU A 244 -8.76 -14.61 0.24
C LEU A 244 -10.17 -14.45 0.81
N LYS A 245 -10.25 -13.81 1.97
CA LYS A 245 -11.49 -13.51 2.68
C LYS A 245 -11.75 -12.00 2.70
N HIS A 246 -12.99 -11.58 2.49
CA HIS A 246 -13.33 -10.16 2.65
C HIS A 246 -13.29 -9.74 4.12
N PRO A 247 -12.48 -8.74 4.51
CA PRO A 247 -12.47 -8.27 5.89
C PRO A 247 -13.75 -7.53 6.28
N ILE A 248 -14.44 -6.87 5.35
CA ILE A 248 -15.74 -6.27 5.60
C ILE A 248 -16.77 -7.40 5.70
N THR A 249 -17.22 -7.70 6.93
CA THR A 249 -18.17 -8.79 7.21
C THR A 249 -19.61 -8.33 7.24
N ALA A 250 -19.85 -7.05 7.53
CA ALA A 250 -21.18 -6.48 7.50
C ALA A 250 -21.16 -4.97 7.28
N TRP A 251 -22.19 -4.49 6.60
CA TRP A 251 -22.56 -3.07 6.54
C TRP A 251 -23.92 -2.94 7.23
N LYS A 252 -23.94 -2.22 8.35
CA LYS A 252 -25.12 -2.09 9.22
C LYS A 252 -25.58 -0.65 9.33
N SER A 253 -26.86 -0.48 9.43
CA SER A 253 -27.46 0.81 9.77
C SER A 253 -28.62 0.65 10.77
N ARG A 254 -28.94 1.73 11.46
CA ARG A 254 -30.10 1.82 12.35
C ARG A 254 -31.19 2.62 11.69
N LEU A 255 -32.43 2.19 11.83
CA LEU A 255 -33.56 3.04 11.52
C LEU A 255 -33.56 4.20 12.54
N ILE A 256 -33.51 5.42 12.05
CA ILE A 256 -33.54 6.64 12.87
C ILE A 256 -34.94 7.20 12.98
N HIS A 257 -35.82 6.87 12.05
CA HIS A 257 -37.21 7.28 12.02
C HIS A 257 -38.03 6.33 11.15
N ILE A 258 -39.32 6.21 11.44
CA ILE A 258 -40.28 5.47 10.62
C ILE A 258 -41.50 6.37 10.43
N ASN A 259 -41.76 6.73 9.19
CA ASN A 259 -43.00 7.46 8.82
C ASN A 259 -44.12 6.49 8.42
N GLN A 260 -45.34 6.83 8.74
CA GLN A 260 -46.51 6.20 8.16
C GLN A 260 -47.04 7.09 7.05
N VAL A 261 -46.97 6.62 5.83
CA VAL A 261 -47.50 7.31 4.66
C VAL A 261 -48.86 6.71 4.33
N CYS A 262 -49.90 7.51 4.42
CA CYS A 262 -51.30 7.08 4.30
C CYS A 262 -51.79 6.99 2.85
N GLY A 263 -50.94 6.58 1.92
CA GLY A 263 -51.24 6.54 0.49
C GLY A 263 -50.95 7.85 -0.24
N GLY A 264 -51.17 7.86 -1.55
CA GLY A 264 -50.89 9.04 -2.38
C GLY A 264 -49.49 8.98 -3.06
N LYS A 265 -48.91 10.15 -3.27
CA LYS A 265 -47.61 10.29 -3.94
C LYS A 265 -46.50 10.59 -2.92
N PHE A 266 -45.40 9.92 -3.00
CA PHE A 266 -44.16 10.35 -2.32
C PHE A 266 -42.97 10.33 -3.31
N GLY A 267 -41.92 11.08 -2.98
CA GLY A 267 -40.75 11.20 -3.86
C GLY A 267 -39.51 10.53 -3.24
N GLU A 268 -38.80 9.76 -4.04
CA GLU A 268 -37.52 9.18 -3.71
C GLU A 268 -36.62 9.21 -4.94
N ASN A 269 -35.34 9.51 -4.73
CA ASN A 269 -34.35 9.55 -5.81
C ASN A 269 -34.80 10.37 -7.05
N TYR A 270 -35.40 11.54 -6.80
CA TYR A 270 -35.96 12.44 -7.83
C TYR A 270 -37.11 11.82 -8.66
N LYS A 271 -37.73 10.76 -8.18
CA LYS A 271 -38.89 10.13 -8.79
C LYS A 271 -40.08 10.15 -7.86
N ALA A 272 -41.27 10.37 -8.41
CA ALA A 272 -42.51 10.23 -7.66
C ALA A 272 -42.98 8.76 -7.73
N VAL A 273 -43.31 8.22 -6.57
CA VAL A 273 -43.90 6.86 -6.44
C VAL A 273 -45.32 6.98 -5.95
N LYS A 274 -46.25 6.25 -6.55
CA LYS A 274 -47.61 6.16 -6.10
C LYS A 274 -47.75 4.96 -5.16
N LEU A 275 -48.34 5.17 -4.00
CA LEU A 275 -48.65 4.12 -3.05
C LEU A 275 -50.15 3.75 -3.14
N ASP A 276 -50.45 2.49 -3.37
CA ASP A 276 -51.81 1.99 -3.46
C ASP A 276 -52.45 1.72 -2.08
N SER A 277 -51.63 1.66 -1.05
CA SER A 277 -52.05 1.46 0.35
C SER A 277 -51.10 2.14 1.32
N PRO A 278 -51.50 2.38 2.59
CA PRO A 278 -50.64 2.87 3.62
C PRO A 278 -49.38 2.00 3.77
N LYS A 279 -48.20 2.62 3.86
CA LYS A 279 -46.90 2.01 4.06
C LYS A 279 -46.16 2.65 5.23
N ARG A 280 -45.39 1.83 5.93
CA ARG A 280 -44.35 2.32 6.85
C ARG A 280 -43.07 2.49 6.05
N ILE A 281 -42.49 3.68 6.06
CA ILE A 281 -41.30 4.07 5.31
C ILE A 281 -40.25 4.62 6.28
#